data_dcb43aacc8683147ff9ca0d7345e18b3
#
_entry.id   dcb43aacc8683147ff9ca0d7345e18b3
#
_cell.length_a   1.000
_cell.length_b   1.000
_cell.length_c   1.000
_cell.angle_alpha   90.00
_cell.angle_beta   90.00
_cell.angle_gamma   90.00
#
_symmetry.space_group_name_H-M   'P 1'
#
loop_
_entity.id
_entity.type
_entity.pdbx_description
1 polymer ?
#
loop_
_entity_poly.entity_id
_entity_poly.type
_entity_poly.pdbx_seq_one_letter_code
_entity_poly.pdbx_strand_id
1 'polypeptide(L)'
;MNKIFFTKRTSILLLAISLFSSCMEKDVYQGDKNTPLNPTEVFDFSLTKEVKLNVDYGFTNDYYIIFELYNQNPMKEENNSWIKDEKLSPIYAASTDKKGQYSGKITIPSDITEIWIYSDYPGAVSPVKLAVSNEEINFDQAEYIASLQTKTRATTAGGYSYPDDWKLIPGTDWDVYGLPVNIESILSMPPAEILYSIKKTYTKVAKEGIKVMHPEWLNNNTTSEIKITKATEVSLVFISSGAGWNNTIGYFTYPTNEVPTESTVQKILAFPNASPISKSSGTGRLLCGHEMKLKYWNKSTQQFEDKFPAGVTLGWCLEGMGFNNGNIKKTGHTRFSYSSMNSDNAQRVVALRDGGTNQIVAIGFEDNTDYDYCDATFYVKIAEANAIDPEDQNCLR
;
A
#
# COMPACT_ATOMS: atom_id res chain seq x y z
N MET A 1 30.81 65.51 11.86
CA MET A 1 31.81 65.64 12.96
C MET A 1 31.32 64.70 14.06
N ASN A 2 31.98 63.58 14.26
CA ASN A 2 32.38 62.99 15.52
C ASN A 2 32.95 61.57 15.24
N LYS A 3 34.16 61.45 15.66
CA LYS A 3 35.05 60.32 15.44
C LYS A 3 34.66 59.15 16.35
N ILE A 4 34.66 57.95 15.78
CA ILE A 4 34.54 56.67 16.51
C ILE A 4 35.95 56.16 16.77
N PHE A 5 36.28 55.95 18.04
CA PHE A 5 37.53 55.33 18.47
C PHE A 5 37.39 53.78 18.50
N PHE A 6 38.27 53.11 17.78
CA PHE A 6 38.51 51.68 17.92
C PHE A 6 39.42 51.42 19.11
N THR A 7 39.02 50.60 20.04
CA THR A 7 39.89 49.99 21.03
C THR A 7 39.97 48.50 20.79
N LYS A 8 41.13 48.04 20.27
CA LYS A 8 41.54 46.64 20.25
C LYS A 8 41.79 46.19 21.69
N ARG A 9 41.09 45.16 22.15
CA ARG A 9 41.52 44.34 23.28
C ARG A 9 41.87 42.93 22.76
N THR A 10 43.16 42.68 22.70
CA THR A 10 43.76 41.39 22.49
C THR A 10 43.64 40.59 23.79
N SER A 11 42.76 39.57 23.81
CA SER A 11 42.76 38.61 24.91
C SER A 11 43.57 37.38 24.49
N ILE A 12 44.69 37.22 25.14
CA ILE A 12 45.56 36.02 25.05
C ILE A 12 44.84 34.92 25.84
N LEU A 13 44.30 33.89 25.14
CA LEU A 13 43.76 32.70 25.74
C LEU A 13 44.92 31.73 26.02
N LEU A 14 45.37 31.62 27.24
CA LEU A 14 46.28 30.57 27.70
C LEU A 14 45.52 29.24 27.69
N LEU A 15 45.90 28.38 26.76
CA LEU A 15 45.47 27.00 26.69
C LEU A 15 46.20 26.18 27.75
N ALA A 16 45.59 25.95 28.89
CA ALA A 16 46.09 25.02 29.89
C ALA A 16 45.78 23.61 29.40
N ILE A 17 46.79 22.95 28.81
CA ILE A 17 46.74 21.51 28.53
C ILE A 17 46.94 20.82 29.87
N SER A 18 45.83 20.44 30.52
CA SER A 18 45.87 19.47 31.63
C SER A 18 46.04 18.09 31.05
N LEU A 19 47.25 17.58 31.06
CA LEU A 19 47.55 16.18 30.89
C LEU A 19 46.94 15.38 32.04
N PHE A 20 45.73 14.86 31.82
CA PHE A 20 45.23 13.77 32.64
C PHE A 20 46.01 12.52 32.23
N SER A 21 47.12 12.26 32.89
CA SER A 21 47.66 10.94 32.99
C SER A 21 46.70 10.12 33.87
N SER A 22 45.67 9.56 33.22
CA SER A 22 44.97 8.45 33.79
C SER A 22 45.95 7.30 33.91
N CYS A 23 46.42 7.05 35.11
CA CYS A 23 47.02 5.75 35.43
C CYS A 23 45.88 4.73 35.25
N MET A 24 45.83 4.11 34.08
CA MET A 24 45.23 2.80 33.97
C MET A 24 46.11 1.87 34.82
N GLU A 25 45.71 1.60 36.06
CA GLU A 25 46.10 0.39 36.71
C GLU A 25 45.77 -0.74 35.76
N LYS A 26 46.79 -1.34 35.18
CA LYS A 26 46.64 -2.65 34.56
C LYS A 26 46.31 -3.58 35.70
N ASP A 27 45.06 -3.92 35.85
CA ASP A 27 44.66 -5.16 36.52
C ASP A 27 45.30 -6.29 35.73
N VAL A 28 46.56 -6.59 36.09
CA VAL A 28 47.22 -7.77 35.58
C VAL A 28 46.52 -8.93 36.27
N TYR A 29 45.55 -9.51 35.55
CA TYR A 29 45.02 -10.81 35.91
C TYR A 29 46.22 -11.79 36.01
N GLN A 30 46.64 -12.09 37.24
CA GLN A 30 47.60 -13.12 37.52
C GLN A 30 46.87 -14.46 37.48
N GLY A 31 46.28 -14.79 36.32
CA GLY A 31 45.89 -16.16 36.00
C GLY A 31 47.14 -16.98 35.76
N ASP A 32 47.11 -18.20 36.23
CA ASP A 32 48.15 -19.20 36.15
C ASP A 32 48.77 -19.21 34.72
N LYS A 33 50.05 -18.87 34.61
CA LYS A 33 50.76 -18.65 33.31
C LYS A 33 50.82 -19.88 32.42
N ASN A 34 50.27 -21.01 32.87
CA ASN A 34 50.38 -22.30 32.16
C ASN A 34 49.04 -22.85 31.61
N THR A 35 47.92 -22.12 31.76
CA THR A 35 46.69 -22.57 31.16
C THR A 35 46.56 -21.85 29.81
N PRO A 36 46.63 -22.53 28.65
CA PRO A 36 46.34 -21.92 27.38
C PRO A 36 44.91 -21.36 27.42
N LEU A 37 44.73 -20.06 27.16
CA LEU A 37 43.39 -19.49 27.01
C LEU A 37 42.64 -20.31 25.95
N ASN A 38 41.53 -20.89 26.36
CA ASN A 38 40.71 -21.60 25.40
C ASN A 38 40.22 -20.55 24.37
N PRO A 39 40.45 -20.72 23.06
CA PRO A 39 40.01 -19.74 22.05
C PRO A 39 38.53 -19.44 22.08
N THR A 40 37.71 -20.27 22.72
CA THR A 40 36.25 -20.08 22.89
C THR A 40 35.89 -19.13 24.03
N GLU A 41 36.85 -18.66 24.86
CA GLU A 41 36.62 -17.72 25.96
C GLU A 41 37.07 -16.28 25.65
N VAL A 42 37.42 -16.00 24.42
CA VAL A 42 37.71 -14.61 23.98
C VAL A 42 36.38 -13.88 23.83
N PHE A 43 36.09 -12.96 24.73
CA PHE A 43 34.98 -12.05 24.57
C PHE A 43 35.20 -11.20 23.33
N ASP A 44 34.30 -11.32 22.35
CA ASP A 44 34.28 -10.46 21.19
C ASP A 44 33.64 -9.09 21.60
N PHE A 45 34.49 -8.06 21.69
CA PHE A 45 34.06 -6.69 21.96
C PHE A 45 33.65 -5.94 20.67
N SER A 46 33.44 -6.64 19.58
CA SER A 46 32.99 -6.05 18.33
C SER A 46 31.60 -5.46 18.52
N LEU A 47 31.48 -4.14 18.34
CA LEU A 47 30.21 -3.43 18.40
C LEU A 47 29.36 -3.63 17.13
N THR A 48 29.97 -4.19 16.09
CA THR A 48 29.31 -4.44 14.81
C THR A 48 29.66 -5.81 14.29
N LYS A 49 28.79 -6.38 13.49
CA LYS A 49 29.00 -7.64 12.76
C LYS A 49 28.69 -7.44 11.28
N GLU A 50 29.42 -8.14 10.41
CA GLU A 50 29.12 -8.25 8.99
C GLU A 50 28.07 -9.35 8.78
N VAL A 51 27.02 -9.06 8.02
CA VAL A 51 25.99 -10.02 7.64
C VAL A 51 25.75 -9.95 6.14
N LYS A 52 25.40 -11.08 5.54
CA LYS A 52 24.96 -11.15 4.16
C LYS A 52 23.47 -10.83 4.10
N LEU A 53 23.11 -9.85 3.29
CA LEU A 53 21.73 -9.46 3.02
C LEU A 53 21.31 -9.95 1.64
N ASN A 54 20.26 -10.74 1.59
CA ASN A 54 19.60 -11.17 0.36
C ASN A 54 18.16 -10.71 0.38
N VAL A 55 17.74 -10.00 -0.66
CA VAL A 55 16.37 -9.47 -0.82
C VAL A 55 15.88 -9.85 -2.21
N ASP A 56 14.67 -10.43 -2.29
CA ASP A 56 13.98 -10.72 -3.54
C ASP A 56 12.51 -10.30 -3.43
N TYR A 57 12.14 -9.27 -4.18
CA TYR A 57 10.74 -8.84 -4.29
C TYR A 57 9.98 -9.56 -5.40
N GLY A 58 10.67 -10.37 -6.25
CA GLY A 58 10.05 -11.12 -7.33
C GLY A 58 9.49 -10.26 -8.47
N PHE A 59 9.87 -8.99 -8.56
CA PHE A 59 9.37 -8.11 -9.60
C PHE A 59 10.24 -8.19 -10.85
N THR A 60 9.58 -8.28 -12.01
CA THR A 60 10.21 -8.31 -13.33
C THR A 60 10.16 -6.97 -14.05
N ASN A 61 10.04 -5.88 -13.31
CA ASN A 61 9.91 -4.53 -13.85
C ASN A 61 11.28 -3.94 -14.16
N ASP A 62 11.31 -2.95 -15.07
CA ASP A 62 12.53 -2.15 -15.33
C ASP A 62 12.81 -1.11 -14.22
N TYR A 63 12.25 -1.26 -13.03
CA TYR A 63 12.38 -0.34 -11.92
C TYR A 63 13.19 -0.94 -10.78
N TYR A 64 14.07 -0.13 -10.24
CA TYR A 64 14.81 -0.42 -9.02
C TYR A 64 13.95 -0.12 -7.80
N ILE A 65 13.84 -1.10 -6.90
CA ILE A 65 13.10 -0.93 -5.64
C ILE A 65 14.06 -0.42 -4.59
N ILE A 66 13.79 0.75 -4.06
CA ILE A 66 14.52 1.27 -2.90
C ILE A 66 13.94 0.62 -1.65
N PHE A 67 14.80 0.07 -0.82
CA PHE A 67 14.43 -0.47 0.48
C PHE A 67 15.35 0.04 1.58
N GLU A 68 14.84 0.04 2.78
CA GLU A 68 15.49 0.53 3.99
C GLU A 68 15.41 -0.53 5.08
N LEU A 69 16.45 -0.63 5.90
CA LEU A 69 16.49 -1.50 7.07
C LEU A 69 16.46 -0.68 8.35
N TYR A 70 15.67 -1.14 9.31
CA TYR A 70 15.49 -0.48 10.60
C TYR A 70 15.66 -1.49 11.74
N ASN A 71 16.20 -1.06 12.88
CA ASN A 71 16.30 -1.87 14.10
C ASN A 71 15.00 -1.96 14.88
N GLN A 72 13.99 -1.20 14.49
CA GLN A 72 12.64 -1.23 15.06
C GLN A 72 11.60 -0.97 13.97
N ASN A 73 10.32 -1.19 14.28
CA ASN A 73 9.24 -0.95 13.31
C ASN A 73 9.26 0.52 12.84
N PRO A 74 9.43 0.79 11.54
CA PRO A 74 9.46 2.15 11.02
C PRO A 74 8.08 2.82 10.95
N MET A 75 7.00 2.10 11.23
CA MET A 75 5.65 2.65 11.20
C MET A 75 5.18 3.04 12.60
N LYS A 76 4.47 4.16 12.70
CA LYS A 76 3.77 4.61 13.90
C LYS A 76 2.30 4.86 13.61
N GLU A 77 1.47 4.75 14.64
CA GLU A 77 0.07 5.13 14.57
C GLU A 77 -0.08 6.64 14.84
N GLU A 78 -0.73 7.34 13.94
CA GLU A 78 -1.07 8.76 14.07
C GLU A 78 -2.46 9.01 13.45
N ASN A 79 -3.38 9.59 14.23
CA ASN A 79 -4.77 9.87 13.82
C ASN A 79 -5.53 8.64 13.27
N ASN A 80 -5.38 7.48 13.91
CA ASN A 80 -5.92 6.18 13.48
C ASN A 80 -5.39 5.68 12.12
N SER A 81 -4.26 6.23 11.68
CA SER A 81 -3.56 5.80 10.47
C SER A 81 -2.14 5.39 10.79
N TRP A 82 -1.65 4.38 10.09
CA TRP A 82 -0.25 3.98 10.18
C TRP A 82 0.55 4.72 9.14
N ILE A 83 1.52 5.50 9.60
CA ILE A 83 2.41 6.29 8.77
C ILE A 83 3.86 5.94 9.09
N LYS A 84 4.76 6.17 8.13
CA LYS A 84 6.20 6.06 8.39
C LYS A 84 6.62 7.12 9.42
N ASP A 85 7.40 6.73 10.41
CA ASP A 85 7.96 7.67 11.36
C ASP A 85 9.21 8.33 10.78
N GLU A 86 9.05 9.56 10.28
CA GLU A 86 10.12 10.37 9.70
C GLU A 86 11.25 10.72 10.68
N LYS A 87 11.06 10.44 11.98
CA LYS A 87 12.09 10.64 13.00
C LYS A 87 13.07 9.47 13.07
N LEU A 88 12.71 8.32 12.51
CA LEU A 88 13.57 7.16 12.49
C LEU A 88 14.49 7.20 11.27
N SER A 89 15.77 7.04 11.52
CA SER A 89 16.75 6.88 10.44
C SER A 89 16.97 5.39 10.15
N PRO A 90 17.02 4.99 8.88
CA PRO A 90 17.38 3.62 8.54
C PRO A 90 18.83 3.35 8.93
N ILE A 91 19.13 2.14 9.36
CA ILE A 91 20.51 1.68 9.58
C ILE A 91 21.22 1.31 8.28
N TYR A 92 20.43 1.01 7.24
CA TYR A 92 20.91 0.73 5.90
C TYR A 92 19.85 1.07 4.87
N ALA A 93 20.26 1.52 3.70
CA ALA A 93 19.38 1.72 2.55
C ALA A 93 20.08 1.30 1.26
N ALA A 94 19.36 0.66 0.37
CA ALA A 94 19.88 0.23 -0.92
C ALA A 94 18.78 0.16 -1.98
N SER A 95 19.19 -0.14 -3.20
CA SER A 95 18.31 -0.37 -4.34
C SER A 95 18.53 -1.78 -4.87
N THR A 96 17.47 -2.45 -5.25
CA THR A 96 17.54 -3.71 -5.98
C THR A 96 18.05 -3.52 -7.41
N ASP A 97 18.31 -4.61 -8.09
CA ASP A 97 18.45 -4.63 -9.54
C ASP A 97 17.06 -4.54 -10.23
N LYS A 98 17.04 -4.59 -11.57
CA LYS A 98 15.81 -4.55 -12.39
C LYS A 98 14.88 -5.74 -12.19
N LYS A 99 15.36 -6.82 -11.55
CA LYS A 99 14.58 -8.01 -11.22
C LYS A 99 13.99 -7.96 -9.81
N GLY A 100 14.18 -6.85 -9.11
CA GLY A 100 13.76 -6.70 -7.72
C GLY A 100 14.67 -7.44 -6.73
N GLN A 101 15.93 -7.76 -7.13
CA GLN A 101 16.86 -8.55 -6.33
C GLN A 101 18.01 -7.70 -5.81
N TYR A 102 18.44 -8.00 -4.59
CA TYR A 102 19.66 -7.46 -3.97
C TYR A 102 20.39 -8.56 -3.23
N SER A 103 21.71 -8.62 -3.37
CA SER A 103 22.59 -9.47 -2.54
C SER A 103 23.88 -8.71 -2.27
N GLY A 104 24.23 -8.57 -0.99
CA GLY A 104 25.43 -7.85 -0.57
C GLY A 104 25.77 -8.11 0.89
N LYS A 105 27.00 -7.67 1.28
CA LYS A 105 27.41 -7.66 2.68
C LYS A 105 27.14 -6.30 3.28
N ILE A 106 26.59 -6.28 4.48
CA ILE A 106 26.29 -5.08 5.24
C ILE A 106 26.82 -5.21 6.67
N THR A 107 27.09 -4.08 7.29
CA THR A 107 27.52 -4.02 8.68
C THR A 107 26.36 -3.54 9.55
N ILE A 108 26.02 -4.27 10.58
CA ILE A 108 24.97 -3.94 11.54
C ILE A 108 25.50 -4.01 12.97
N PRO A 109 24.86 -3.37 13.97
CA PRO A 109 25.19 -3.56 15.38
C PRO A 109 25.16 -5.05 15.78
N SER A 110 26.14 -5.48 16.59
CA SER A 110 26.32 -6.91 16.93
C SER A 110 25.18 -7.51 17.74
N ASP A 111 24.45 -6.68 18.48
CA ASP A 111 23.30 -7.07 19.33
C ASP A 111 22.00 -7.25 18.55
N ILE A 112 21.94 -6.82 17.27
CA ILE A 112 20.73 -6.96 16.46
C ILE A 112 20.51 -8.41 16.07
N THR A 113 19.38 -8.99 16.52
CA THR A 113 18.89 -10.32 16.17
C THR A 113 17.69 -10.30 15.24
N GLU A 114 17.03 -9.16 15.14
CA GLU A 114 15.85 -8.93 14.30
C GLU A 114 15.96 -7.56 13.63
N ILE A 115 15.49 -7.46 12.39
CA ILE A 115 15.54 -6.24 11.61
C ILE A 115 14.24 -6.06 10.84
N TRP A 116 13.86 -4.82 10.58
CA TRP A 116 12.71 -4.51 9.75
C TRP A 116 13.16 -4.05 8.38
N ILE A 117 12.63 -4.68 7.32
CA ILE A 117 12.76 -4.18 5.96
C ILE A 117 11.53 -3.35 5.60
N TYR A 118 11.75 -2.18 5.06
CA TYR A 118 10.73 -1.25 4.61
C TYR A 118 11.00 -0.82 3.17
N SER A 119 9.94 -0.75 2.39
CA SER A 119 9.94 -0.10 1.08
C SER A 119 8.61 0.60 0.91
N ASP A 120 8.61 1.76 0.34
CA ASP A 120 7.40 2.46 -0.05
C ASP A 120 6.99 2.15 -1.51
N TYR A 121 7.72 1.24 -2.18
CA TYR A 121 7.40 0.84 -3.55
C TYR A 121 6.05 0.11 -3.60
N PRO A 122 5.11 0.55 -4.48
CA PRO A 122 3.83 -0.13 -4.64
C PRO A 122 4.03 -1.58 -5.05
N GLY A 123 3.41 -2.50 -4.31
CA GLY A 123 3.58 -3.94 -4.51
C GLY A 123 4.66 -4.59 -3.62
N ALA A 124 5.54 -3.82 -3.01
CA ALA A 124 6.39 -4.35 -1.95
C ALA A 124 5.57 -4.60 -0.69
N VAL A 125 5.65 -5.81 -0.13
CA VAL A 125 5.09 -6.08 1.19
C VAL A 125 5.99 -5.44 2.23
N SER A 126 5.46 -4.47 2.98
CA SER A 126 6.25 -3.59 3.83
C SER A 126 5.39 -2.99 4.96
N PRO A 127 5.90 -2.83 6.19
CA PRO A 127 7.20 -3.34 6.65
C PRO A 127 7.17 -4.85 6.97
N VAL A 128 8.31 -5.52 6.87
CA VAL A 128 8.45 -6.94 7.26
C VAL A 128 9.56 -7.09 8.30
N LYS A 129 9.28 -7.84 9.35
CA LYS A 129 10.26 -8.20 10.38
C LYS A 129 11.01 -9.46 9.97
N LEU A 130 12.32 -9.40 9.96
CA LEU A 130 13.22 -10.46 9.53
C LEU A 130 14.15 -10.85 10.68
N ALA A 131 14.49 -12.14 10.78
CA ALA A 131 15.50 -12.62 11.71
C ALA A 131 16.91 -12.44 11.10
N VAL A 132 17.87 -12.13 11.95
CA VAL A 132 19.30 -12.21 11.64
C VAL A 132 19.82 -13.55 12.12
N SER A 133 20.06 -14.49 11.24
CA SER A 133 20.46 -15.87 11.57
C SER A 133 21.69 -16.26 10.78
N ASN A 134 22.67 -16.90 11.44
CA ASN A 134 23.88 -17.41 10.80
C ASN A 134 24.63 -16.35 9.94
N GLU A 135 24.68 -15.12 10.42
CA GLU A 135 25.26 -13.99 9.70
C GLU A 135 24.58 -13.69 8.36
N GLU A 136 23.29 -14.06 8.24
CA GLU A 136 22.46 -13.78 7.07
C GLU A 136 21.14 -13.13 7.45
N ILE A 137 20.65 -12.28 6.54
CA ILE A 137 19.30 -11.73 6.51
C ILE A 137 18.73 -12.08 5.14
N ASN A 138 17.66 -12.85 5.12
CA ASN A 138 17.00 -13.29 3.90
C ASN A 138 15.57 -12.81 3.86
N PHE A 139 15.18 -12.20 2.74
CA PHE A 139 13.82 -11.81 2.43
C PHE A 139 13.48 -12.23 1.01
N ASP A 140 12.56 -13.17 0.89
CA ASP A 140 11.88 -13.52 -0.35
C ASP A 140 10.40 -13.19 -0.19
N GLN A 141 9.91 -12.24 -0.98
CA GLN A 141 8.53 -11.77 -0.87
C GLN A 141 7.53 -12.87 -1.20
N ALA A 142 7.80 -13.71 -2.20
CA ALA A 142 6.89 -14.77 -2.60
C ALA A 142 6.77 -15.84 -1.51
N GLU A 143 7.88 -16.23 -0.90
CA GLU A 143 7.88 -17.16 0.25
C GLU A 143 7.17 -16.55 1.48
N TYR A 144 7.43 -15.27 1.77
CA TYR A 144 6.76 -14.56 2.85
C TYR A 144 5.24 -14.55 2.66
N ILE A 145 4.76 -14.19 1.48
CA ILE A 145 3.33 -14.22 1.12
C ILE A 145 2.76 -15.63 1.25
N ALA A 146 3.45 -16.66 0.73
CA ALA A 146 3.03 -18.05 0.83
C ALA A 146 2.92 -18.48 2.31
N SER A 147 3.85 -18.05 3.17
CA SER A 147 3.81 -18.35 4.60
C SER A 147 2.59 -17.74 5.31
N LEU A 148 2.14 -16.58 4.87
CA LEU A 148 0.92 -15.94 5.38
C LEU A 148 -0.34 -16.67 4.91
N GLN A 149 -0.36 -17.09 3.64
CA GLN A 149 -1.49 -17.84 3.07
C GLN A 149 -1.68 -19.21 3.69
N THR A 150 -0.59 -19.92 4.03
CA THR A 150 -0.69 -21.23 4.71
C THR A 150 -1.27 -21.11 6.12
N LYS A 151 -1.03 -20.04 6.82
CA LYS A 151 -1.63 -19.79 8.15
C LYS A 151 -3.14 -19.50 8.05
N THR A 152 -3.65 -19.06 6.90
CA THR A 152 -5.06 -18.69 6.68
C THR A 152 -5.89 -19.81 6.05
N ARG A 153 -5.29 -20.76 5.35
CA ARG A 153 -5.99 -21.90 4.73
C ARG A 153 -6.65 -22.88 5.73
N ALA A 154 -6.40 -22.73 7.02
CA ALA A 154 -6.99 -23.59 8.04
C ALA A 154 -8.43 -23.21 8.45
N THR A 155 -8.99 -22.12 7.94
CA THR A 155 -10.38 -21.71 8.15
C THR A 155 -11.17 -21.89 6.86
N THR A 156 -12.11 -22.80 6.87
CA THR A 156 -13.07 -23.10 5.82
C THR A 156 -13.63 -21.82 5.21
N ALA A 157 -13.45 -21.63 3.91
CA ALA A 157 -14.25 -20.70 3.12
C ALA A 157 -15.72 -21.11 3.28
N GLY A 158 -16.60 -20.14 3.49
CA GLY A 158 -18.01 -20.38 3.40
C GLY A 158 -18.87 -19.93 4.56
N GLY A 159 -19.98 -19.30 4.22
CA GLY A 159 -21.07 -19.00 5.14
C GLY A 159 -20.99 -17.65 5.85
N TYR A 160 -20.16 -16.72 5.38
CA TYR A 160 -20.17 -15.36 5.89
C TYR A 160 -21.38 -14.57 5.39
N SER A 161 -21.93 -13.70 6.23
CA SER A 161 -23.08 -12.89 5.89
C SER A 161 -22.70 -11.64 5.08
N TYR A 162 -23.62 -11.24 4.23
CA TYR A 162 -23.55 -9.97 3.49
C TYR A 162 -24.96 -9.37 3.35
N PRO A 163 -25.10 -8.06 3.10
CA PRO A 163 -26.40 -7.43 2.98
C PRO A 163 -27.19 -7.92 1.74
N ASP A 164 -28.49 -8.08 1.87
CA ASP A 164 -29.38 -8.59 0.81
C ASP A 164 -29.43 -7.73 -0.45
N ASP A 165 -29.07 -6.43 -0.32
CA ASP A 165 -29.03 -5.48 -1.44
C ASP A 165 -27.75 -5.57 -2.27
N TRP A 166 -26.84 -6.51 -1.92
CA TRP A 166 -25.65 -6.84 -2.69
C TRP A 166 -25.82 -8.16 -3.44
N LYS A 167 -25.28 -8.25 -4.64
CA LYS A 167 -25.14 -9.52 -5.39
C LYS A 167 -23.72 -10.00 -5.37
N LEU A 168 -23.58 -11.32 -5.35
CA LEU A 168 -22.29 -11.99 -5.52
C LEU A 168 -22.15 -12.50 -6.95
N ILE A 169 -20.99 -12.31 -7.54
CA ILE A 169 -20.61 -13.04 -8.75
C ILE A 169 -20.62 -14.54 -8.43
N PRO A 170 -21.19 -15.41 -9.28
CA PRO A 170 -21.21 -16.85 -9.03
C PRO A 170 -19.82 -17.42 -8.74
N GLY A 171 -19.73 -18.21 -7.68
CA GLY A 171 -18.45 -18.77 -7.22
C GLY A 171 -17.62 -17.84 -6.35
N THR A 172 -18.09 -16.61 -6.06
CA THR A 172 -17.43 -15.75 -5.09
C THR A 172 -17.67 -16.25 -3.68
N ASP A 173 -16.61 -16.47 -2.96
CA ASP A 173 -16.53 -16.72 -1.55
C ASP A 173 -15.25 -16.04 -1.03
N TRP A 174 -15.05 -15.94 0.27
CA TRP A 174 -13.85 -15.29 0.85
C TRP A 174 -13.48 -15.91 2.20
N ASP A 175 -12.27 -15.65 2.63
CA ASP A 175 -11.79 -16.07 3.93
C ASP A 175 -12.19 -15.08 5.06
N VAL A 176 -11.81 -15.39 6.29
CA VAL A 176 -12.08 -14.54 7.48
C VAL A 176 -11.48 -13.14 7.37
N TYR A 177 -10.53 -12.92 6.47
CA TYR A 177 -9.89 -11.64 6.18
C TYR A 177 -10.48 -10.91 4.97
N GLY A 178 -11.42 -11.54 4.27
CA GLY A 178 -12.08 -10.99 3.10
C GLY A 178 -11.29 -11.15 1.80
N LEU A 179 -10.33 -12.07 1.75
CA LEU A 179 -9.65 -12.39 0.50
C LEU A 179 -10.57 -13.26 -0.37
N PRO A 180 -10.99 -12.79 -1.56
CA PRO A 180 -11.86 -13.59 -2.43
C PRO A 180 -11.17 -14.85 -2.94
N VAL A 181 -11.91 -15.96 -3.02
CA VAL A 181 -11.37 -17.24 -3.55
C VAL A 181 -11.23 -17.22 -5.07
N ASN A 182 -12.01 -16.38 -5.74
CA ASN A 182 -12.01 -16.23 -7.21
C ASN A 182 -11.12 -15.08 -7.70
N ILE A 183 -10.21 -14.60 -6.84
CA ILE A 183 -9.18 -13.65 -7.25
C ILE A 183 -8.15 -14.35 -8.16
N GLU A 184 -7.66 -13.65 -9.17
CA GLU A 184 -6.64 -14.21 -10.06
C GLU A 184 -5.36 -14.54 -9.26
N SER A 185 -4.81 -15.73 -9.50
CA SER A 185 -3.65 -16.24 -8.79
C SER A 185 -2.34 -15.54 -9.19
N ILE A 186 -2.32 -14.95 -10.38
CA ILE A 186 -1.17 -14.20 -10.91
C ILE A 186 -1.42 -12.71 -10.66
N LEU A 187 -0.43 -12.04 -10.04
CA LEU A 187 -0.52 -10.60 -9.80
C LEU A 187 -0.45 -9.83 -11.12
N SER A 188 -1.43 -8.94 -11.32
CA SER A 188 -1.58 -8.12 -12.52
C SER A 188 -1.11 -6.71 -12.24
N MET A 189 0.20 -6.48 -12.37
CA MET A 189 0.78 -5.17 -12.10
C MET A 189 0.58 -4.23 -13.29
N PRO A 190 0.10 -2.99 -13.07
CA PRO A 190 0.15 -1.96 -14.11
C PRO A 190 1.61 -1.63 -14.46
N PRO A 191 1.86 -0.98 -15.62
CA PRO A 191 3.19 -0.45 -15.94
C PRO A 191 3.72 0.41 -14.79
N ALA A 192 5.01 0.30 -14.51
CA ALA A 192 5.61 0.90 -13.32
C ALA A 192 5.44 2.43 -13.24
N GLU A 193 5.51 3.13 -14.38
CA GLU A 193 5.26 4.58 -14.47
C GLU A 193 3.80 4.96 -14.16
N ILE A 194 2.85 4.11 -14.55
CA ILE A 194 1.44 4.25 -14.20
C ILE A 194 1.26 4.03 -12.69
N LEU A 195 1.87 2.97 -12.16
CA LEU A 195 1.81 2.64 -10.76
C LEU A 195 2.41 3.76 -9.88
N TYR A 196 3.55 4.32 -10.29
CA TYR A 196 4.17 5.47 -9.62
C TYR A 196 3.24 6.70 -9.64
N SER A 197 2.65 7.00 -10.79
CA SER A 197 1.72 8.13 -10.94
C SER A 197 0.45 7.95 -10.07
N ILE A 198 -0.10 6.74 -10.02
CA ILE A 198 -1.23 6.40 -9.14
C ILE A 198 -0.86 6.69 -7.68
N LYS A 199 0.28 6.17 -7.22
CA LYS A 199 0.74 6.35 -5.84
C LYS A 199 0.97 7.84 -5.50
N LYS A 200 1.58 8.59 -6.42
CA LYS A 200 1.84 10.02 -6.21
C LYS A 200 0.55 10.83 -6.11
N THR A 201 -0.48 10.45 -6.86
CA THR A 201 -1.74 11.19 -6.92
C THR A 201 -2.66 10.87 -5.74
N TYR A 202 -2.84 9.59 -5.44
CA TYR A 202 -3.62 9.13 -4.30
C TYR A 202 -2.72 8.96 -3.08
N THR A 203 -2.45 10.05 -2.38
CA THR A 203 -1.51 10.10 -1.27
C THR A 203 -2.14 10.60 0.02
N LYS A 204 -1.76 10.01 1.14
CA LYS A 204 -2.11 10.47 2.49
C LYS A 204 -1.41 11.77 2.91
N VAL A 205 -0.46 12.26 2.12
CA VAL A 205 0.23 13.50 2.42
C VAL A 205 -0.73 14.66 2.17
N ALA A 206 -1.36 15.19 3.20
CA ALA A 206 -2.45 16.17 3.12
C ALA A 206 -2.14 17.40 2.25
N LYS A 207 -0.88 17.80 2.14
CA LYS A 207 -0.44 18.93 1.29
C LYS A 207 -0.30 18.56 -0.19
N GLU A 208 -0.26 17.26 -0.50
CA GLU A 208 -0.08 16.70 -1.84
C GLU A 208 -1.33 15.94 -2.31
N GLY A 209 -2.35 15.83 -1.46
CA GLY A 209 -3.61 15.16 -1.79
C GLY A 209 -4.44 15.90 -2.84
N ILE A 210 -5.36 15.17 -3.47
CA ILE A 210 -6.22 15.67 -4.56
C ILE A 210 -6.95 16.97 -4.19
N LYS A 211 -7.45 17.07 -2.98
CA LYS A 211 -8.15 18.28 -2.51
C LYS A 211 -7.31 19.56 -2.61
N VAL A 212 -6.01 19.43 -2.42
CA VAL A 212 -5.08 20.58 -2.45
C VAL A 212 -4.48 20.78 -3.84
N MET A 213 -4.07 19.70 -4.48
CA MET A 213 -3.33 19.77 -5.75
C MET A 213 -4.24 19.83 -6.97
N HIS A 214 -5.45 19.25 -6.87
CA HIS A 214 -6.41 19.11 -7.96
C HIS A 214 -7.85 19.37 -7.53
N PRO A 215 -8.14 20.53 -6.90
CA PRO A 215 -9.49 20.85 -6.44
C PRO A 215 -10.50 20.91 -7.60
N GLU A 216 -10.04 21.16 -8.83
CA GLU A 216 -10.85 21.15 -10.04
C GLU A 216 -11.42 19.76 -10.37
N TRP A 217 -10.82 18.67 -9.88
CA TRP A 217 -11.33 17.31 -10.06
C TRP A 217 -12.51 16.98 -9.13
N LEU A 218 -12.74 17.81 -8.14
CA LEU A 218 -13.81 17.63 -7.15
C LEU A 218 -15.05 18.48 -7.48
N ASN A 219 -15.10 19.04 -8.66
CA ASN A 219 -16.29 19.70 -9.17
C ASN A 219 -17.15 18.66 -9.93
N ASN A 220 -18.47 18.89 -9.99
CA ASN A 220 -19.41 17.98 -10.63
C ASN A 220 -19.30 17.94 -12.17
N ASN A 221 -18.25 18.50 -12.76
CA ASN A 221 -18.04 18.53 -14.22
C ASN A 221 -17.23 17.32 -14.72
N THR A 222 -16.69 16.53 -13.80
CA THR A 222 -15.96 15.30 -14.12
C THR A 222 -16.72 14.09 -13.58
N THR A 223 -16.66 12.98 -14.30
CA THR A 223 -17.29 11.73 -13.88
C THR A 223 -16.24 10.71 -13.46
N SER A 224 -16.58 9.86 -12.51
CA SER A 224 -15.76 8.72 -12.09
C SER A 224 -16.32 7.39 -12.58
N GLU A 225 -17.44 7.42 -13.30
CA GLU A 225 -18.05 6.26 -13.95
C GLU A 225 -17.42 6.00 -15.31
N ILE A 226 -17.51 4.75 -15.75
CA ILE A 226 -16.98 4.30 -17.03
C ILE A 226 -18.14 4.06 -18.02
N LYS A 227 -18.24 4.88 -19.05
CA LYS A 227 -19.20 4.69 -20.15
C LYS A 227 -18.67 3.64 -21.12
N ILE A 228 -19.36 2.52 -21.26
CA ILE A 228 -19.02 1.42 -22.16
C ILE A 228 -19.61 1.68 -23.53
N THR A 229 -18.74 1.83 -24.53
CA THR A 229 -19.15 2.14 -25.94
C THR A 229 -19.09 0.92 -26.82
N LYS A 230 -18.33 -0.12 -26.43
CA LYS A 230 -18.20 -1.41 -27.12
C LYS A 230 -18.15 -2.53 -26.07
N ALA A 231 -18.75 -3.67 -26.38
CA ALA A 231 -18.76 -4.80 -25.45
C ALA A 231 -17.33 -5.22 -25.04
N THR A 232 -17.07 -5.27 -23.74
CA THR A 232 -15.71 -5.52 -23.19
C THR A 232 -15.76 -6.23 -21.86
N GLU A 233 -14.70 -6.97 -21.54
CA GLU A 233 -14.43 -7.42 -20.17
C GLU A 233 -13.77 -6.30 -19.38
N VAL A 234 -14.05 -6.24 -18.09
CA VAL A 234 -13.47 -5.28 -17.16
C VAL A 234 -12.94 -6.01 -15.94
N SER A 235 -11.74 -5.65 -15.53
CA SER A 235 -11.14 -6.15 -14.27
C SER A 235 -10.75 -4.98 -13.37
N LEU A 236 -10.82 -5.22 -12.08
CA LEU A 236 -10.41 -4.29 -11.04
C LEU A 236 -9.18 -4.86 -10.33
N VAL A 237 -8.06 -4.16 -10.41
CA VAL A 237 -6.78 -4.57 -9.83
C VAL A 237 -6.51 -3.73 -8.59
N PHE A 238 -6.38 -4.36 -7.44
CA PHE A 238 -6.06 -3.67 -6.20
C PHE A 238 -4.63 -3.10 -6.24
N ILE A 239 -4.46 -1.84 -5.86
CA ILE A 239 -3.15 -1.18 -5.77
C ILE A 239 -2.76 -0.95 -4.31
N SER A 240 -3.59 -0.23 -3.57
CA SER A 240 -3.30 0.14 -2.19
C SER A 240 -4.55 0.55 -1.42
N SER A 241 -4.44 0.62 -0.11
CA SER A 241 -5.43 1.27 0.74
C SER A 241 -4.73 2.02 1.85
N GLY A 242 -5.08 3.28 1.96
CA GLY A 242 -4.72 4.16 3.04
C GLY A 242 -5.67 4.15 4.23
N ALA A 243 -6.85 3.55 4.09
CA ALA A 243 -7.91 3.59 5.08
C ALA A 243 -7.53 3.03 6.45
N GLY A 244 -7.99 3.71 7.50
CA GLY A 244 -8.08 3.14 8.84
C GLY A 244 -9.15 2.05 8.93
N TRP A 245 -10.21 2.17 8.14
CA TRP A 245 -11.36 1.28 8.09
C TRP A 245 -11.14 0.03 7.23
N ASN A 246 -11.94 -1.02 7.46
CA ASN A 246 -12.01 -2.18 6.59
C ASN A 246 -13.19 -1.97 5.63
N ASN A 247 -12.91 -1.40 4.48
CA ASN A 247 -13.90 -1.02 3.49
C ASN A 247 -14.26 -2.17 2.58
N THR A 248 -15.54 -2.30 2.26
CA THR A 248 -16.04 -3.23 1.24
C THR A 248 -16.25 -2.48 -0.08
N ILE A 249 -15.75 -3.02 -1.17
CA ILE A 249 -15.82 -2.41 -2.50
C ILE A 249 -16.76 -3.19 -3.41
N GLY A 250 -17.57 -2.46 -4.11
CA GLY A 250 -18.45 -2.99 -5.14
C GLY A 250 -18.60 -2.07 -6.34
N TYR A 251 -19.41 -2.50 -7.24
CA TYR A 251 -19.76 -1.76 -8.44
C TYR A 251 -21.25 -1.95 -8.79
N PHE A 252 -21.73 -1.13 -9.71
CA PHE A 252 -23.07 -1.22 -10.26
C PHE A 252 -23.09 -0.79 -11.71
N THR A 253 -24.15 -1.09 -12.43
CA THR A 253 -24.35 -0.63 -13.81
C THR A 253 -25.73 -0.02 -14.00
N TYR A 254 -25.80 0.90 -14.94
CA TYR A 254 -27.03 1.55 -15.37
C TYR A 254 -26.95 1.94 -16.85
N PRO A 255 -28.07 2.12 -17.57
CA PRO A 255 -28.06 2.64 -18.94
C PRO A 255 -27.41 4.03 -19.00
N THR A 256 -26.51 4.27 -19.94
CA THR A 256 -25.70 5.51 -20.01
C THR A 256 -26.53 6.80 -20.11
N ASN A 257 -27.75 6.72 -20.60
CA ASN A 257 -28.67 7.86 -20.73
C ASN A 257 -29.66 8.01 -19.57
N GLU A 258 -29.47 7.23 -18.50
CA GLU A 258 -30.32 7.30 -17.30
C GLU A 258 -29.57 7.88 -16.12
N VAL A 259 -30.32 8.42 -15.15
CA VAL A 259 -29.77 8.89 -13.86
C VAL A 259 -29.91 7.78 -12.84
N PRO A 260 -28.82 7.27 -12.27
CA PRO A 260 -28.89 6.20 -11.28
C PRO A 260 -29.36 6.72 -9.92
N THR A 261 -30.02 5.85 -9.18
CA THR A 261 -30.35 6.03 -7.76
C THR A 261 -30.03 4.76 -6.99
N GLU A 262 -29.85 4.84 -5.67
CA GLU A 262 -29.59 3.64 -4.86
C GLU A 262 -30.67 2.56 -5.04
N SER A 263 -31.92 2.95 -5.28
CA SER A 263 -33.02 2.00 -5.49
C SER A 263 -33.08 1.41 -6.90
N THR A 264 -32.47 2.05 -7.89
CA THR A 264 -32.53 1.58 -9.29
C THR A 264 -31.30 0.76 -9.69
N VAL A 265 -30.19 0.88 -8.96
CA VAL A 265 -28.96 0.11 -9.24
C VAL A 265 -28.89 -1.15 -8.39
N GLN A 266 -28.22 -2.16 -8.90
CA GLN A 266 -27.88 -3.38 -8.18
C GLN A 266 -26.40 -3.33 -7.80
N LYS A 267 -26.09 -3.25 -6.52
CA LYS A 267 -24.70 -3.34 -6.03
C LYS A 267 -24.19 -4.77 -6.20
N ILE A 268 -22.98 -4.90 -6.73
CA ILE A 268 -22.31 -6.18 -6.95
C ILE A 268 -20.97 -6.14 -6.20
N LEU A 269 -20.70 -7.16 -5.41
CA LEU A 269 -19.50 -7.25 -4.61
C LEU A 269 -18.28 -7.53 -5.49
N ALA A 270 -17.23 -6.71 -5.32
CA ALA A 270 -15.92 -6.94 -5.91
C ALA A 270 -14.91 -7.41 -4.85
N PHE A 271 -14.66 -6.60 -3.82
CA PHE A 271 -13.74 -6.94 -2.74
C PHE A 271 -14.44 -6.82 -1.39
N PRO A 272 -14.63 -7.95 -0.68
CA PRO A 272 -15.20 -7.94 0.68
C PRO A 272 -14.46 -7.02 1.64
N ASN A 273 -13.12 -7.02 1.54
CA ASN A 273 -12.25 -6.20 2.38
C ASN A 273 -11.10 -5.63 1.54
N ALA A 274 -11.14 -4.33 1.24
CA ALA A 274 -10.11 -3.63 0.49
C ALA A 274 -8.91 -3.24 1.38
N SER A 275 -8.40 -4.18 2.17
CA SER A 275 -7.28 -3.95 3.09
C SER A 275 -6.04 -4.72 2.67
N PRO A 276 -4.85 -4.05 2.59
CA PRO A 276 -3.61 -4.70 2.21
C PRO A 276 -3.10 -5.63 3.31
N ILE A 277 -2.28 -6.61 2.91
CA ILE A 277 -1.63 -7.53 3.85
C ILE A 277 -0.70 -6.81 4.83
N SER A 278 -0.15 -5.68 4.42
CA SER A 278 0.68 -4.81 5.25
C SER A 278 -0.10 -3.99 6.29
N LYS A 279 -1.45 -4.06 6.29
CA LYS A 279 -2.25 -3.34 7.27
C LYS A 279 -1.90 -3.79 8.67
N SER A 280 -1.50 -2.86 9.51
CA SER A 280 -0.99 -3.09 10.88
C SER A 280 -1.97 -3.80 11.80
N SER A 281 -3.28 -3.62 11.59
CA SER A 281 -4.33 -4.34 12.31
C SER A 281 -4.34 -5.86 12.02
N GLY A 282 -3.55 -6.32 11.03
CA GLY A 282 -3.52 -7.72 10.61
C GLY A 282 -4.81 -8.22 9.94
N THR A 283 -5.72 -7.31 9.61
CA THR A 283 -7.06 -7.63 9.05
C THR A 283 -7.10 -7.67 7.52
N GLY A 284 -6.02 -7.24 6.85
CA GLY A 284 -5.92 -7.25 5.39
C GLY A 284 -5.20 -8.47 4.83
N ARG A 285 -5.47 -8.79 3.56
CA ARG A 285 -4.78 -9.87 2.80
C ARG A 285 -4.53 -9.52 1.34
N LEU A 286 -5.00 -8.36 0.89
CA LEU A 286 -4.77 -7.96 -0.49
C LEU A 286 -3.31 -7.58 -0.74
N LEU A 287 -2.85 -7.94 -1.91
CA LEU A 287 -1.56 -7.54 -2.47
C LEU A 287 -1.81 -6.62 -3.65
N CYS A 288 -0.93 -5.65 -3.84
CA CYS A 288 -0.92 -4.90 -5.09
C CYS A 288 -0.82 -5.87 -6.27
N GLY A 289 -1.71 -5.71 -7.24
CA GLY A 289 -1.79 -6.63 -8.38
C GLY A 289 -2.86 -7.73 -8.24
N HIS A 290 -3.50 -7.90 -7.09
CA HIS A 290 -4.65 -8.80 -6.99
C HIS A 290 -5.78 -8.33 -7.90
N GLU A 291 -6.13 -9.16 -8.87
CA GLU A 291 -7.11 -8.84 -9.92
C GLU A 291 -8.42 -9.60 -9.69
N MET A 292 -9.53 -8.87 -9.77
CA MET A 292 -10.88 -9.39 -9.79
C MET A 292 -11.53 -9.10 -11.15
N LYS A 293 -11.91 -10.15 -11.88
CA LYS A 293 -12.73 -10.00 -13.09
C LYS A 293 -14.16 -9.66 -12.69
N LEU A 294 -14.64 -8.52 -13.17
CA LEU A 294 -16.00 -8.08 -12.95
C LEU A 294 -16.95 -8.75 -13.95
N LYS A 295 -18.21 -8.87 -13.59
CA LYS A 295 -19.24 -9.43 -14.47
C LYS A 295 -20.44 -8.51 -14.56
N TYR A 296 -21.00 -8.38 -15.74
CA TYR A 296 -22.22 -7.62 -15.98
C TYR A 296 -23.44 -8.38 -15.44
N TRP A 297 -24.24 -7.76 -14.60
CA TRP A 297 -25.52 -8.30 -14.18
C TRP A 297 -26.60 -7.89 -15.18
N ASN A 298 -27.06 -8.84 -15.99
CA ASN A 298 -28.15 -8.62 -16.94
C ASN A 298 -29.49 -8.74 -16.20
N LYS A 299 -30.15 -7.61 -15.97
CA LYS A 299 -31.43 -7.57 -15.25
C LYS A 299 -32.57 -8.32 -16.00
N SER A 300 -32.52 -8.39 -17.33
CA SER A 300 -33.53 -9.02 -18.15
C SER A 300 -33.47 -10.53 -18.08
N THR A 301 -32.27 -11.10 -18.09
CA THR A 301 -32.04 -12.56 -18.03
C THR A 301 -31.83 -13.06 -16.60
N GLN A 302 -31.61 -12.17 -15.63
CA GLN A 302 -31.23 -12.48 -14.25
C GLN A 302 -29.94 -13.33 -14.19
N GLN A 303 -28.99 -13.04 -15.07
CA GLN A 303 -27.72 -13.77 -15.16
C GLN A 303 -26.53 -12.82 -15.20
N PHE A 304 -25.38 -13.32 -14.76
CA PHE A 304 -24.11 -12.66 -14.95
C PHE A 304 -23.52 -13.02 -16.31
N GLU A 305 -22.99 -12.01 -16.99
CA GLU A 305 -22.28 -12.09 -18.27
C GLU A 305 -20.84 -11.62 -18.09
N ASP A 306 -19.92 -12.20 -18.85
CA ASP A 306 -18.48 -11.85 -18.76
C ASP A 306 -18.18 -10.45 -19.34
N LYS A 307 -18.95 -10.04 -20.34
CA LYS A 307 -18.76 -8.76 -21.02
C LYS A 307 -19.83 -7.75 -20.63
N PHE A 308 -19.39 -6.54 -20.36
CA PHE A 308 -20.28 -5.39 -20.22
C PHE A 308 -20.71 -4.93 -21.62
N PRO A 309 -22.01 -4.83 -21.92
CA PRO A 309 -22.48 -4.42 -23.24
C PRO A 309 -22.28 -2.92 -23.49
N ALA A 310 -22.24 -2.50 -24.74
CA ALA A 310 -22.28 -1.09 -25.11
C ALA A 310 -23.59 -0.44 -24.62
N GLY A 311 -23.51 0.84 -24.25
CA GLY A 311 -24.65 1.64 -23.77
C GLY A 311 -24.95 1.51 -22.28
N VAL A 312 -24.08 0.81 -21.53
CA VAL A 312 -24.14 0.83 -20.06
C VAL A 312 -23.00 1.66 -19.48
N THR A 313 -23.24 2.24 -18.34
CA THR A 313 -22.24 2.94 -17.51
C THR A 313 -21.95 2.09 -16.28
N LEU A 314 -20.68 1.90 -15.97
CA LEU A 314 -20.16 1.21 -14.80
C LEU A 314 -19.81 2.25 -13.74
N GLY A 315 -20.49 2.17 -12.60
CA GLY A 315 -20.23 2.98 -11.42
C GLY A 315 -19.69 2.15 -10.26
N TRP A 316 -19.20 2.84 -9.25
CA TRP A 316 -18.49 2.27 -8.11
C TRP A 316 -19.20 2.56 -6.80
N CYS A 317 -19.11 1.65 -5.86
CA CYS A 317 -19.56 1.88 -4.50
C CYS A 317 -18.61 1.30 -3.45
N LEU A 318 -18.59 1.95 -2.30
CA LEU A 318 -17.84 1.56 -1.12
C LEU A 318 -18.79 1.54 0.09
N GLU A 319 -18.71 0.51 0.92
CA GLU A 319 -19.31 0.51 2.26
C GLU A 319 -18.20 0.70 3.28
N GLY A 320 -18.17 1.88 3.91
CA GLY A 320 -17.18 2.22 4.94
C GLY A 320 -17.35 1.35 6.17
N MET A 321 -16.27 0.82 6.74
CA MET A 321 -16.29 -0.16 7.85
C MET A 321 -17.17 -1.41 7.54
N GLY A 322 -17.41 -1.68 6.26
CA GLY A 322 -18.34 -2.73 5.83
C GLY A 322 -17.90 -4.13 6.22
N PHE A 323 -16.60 -4.37 6.39
CA PHE A 323 -16.06 -5.70 6.67
C PHE A 323 -15.66 -5.90 8.13
N ASN A 324 -16.12 -6.99 8.73
CA ASN A 324 -15.73 -7.40 10.09
C ASN A 324 -15.72 -8.92 10.26
N ASN A 325 -14.55 -9.52 10.50
CA ASN A 325 -14.39 -10.95 10.79
C ASN A 325 -15.15 -11.86 9.80
N GLY A 326 -14.91 -11.68 8.51
CA GLY A 326 -15.54 -12.44 7.44
C GLY A 326 -16.91 -11.92 7.00
N ASN A 327 -17.60 -11.13 7.82
CA ASN A 327 -18.96 -10.66 7.52
C ASN A 327 -18.96 -9.26 6.91
N ILE A 328 -19.79 -9.05 5.92
CA ILE A 328 -20.08 -7.74 5.34
C ILE A 328 -21.37 -7.20 5.97
N LYS A 329 -21.32 -5.94 6.38
CA LYS A 329 -22.46 -5.27 7.05
C LYS A 329 -22.77 -3.95 6.36
N LYS A 330 -24.04 -3.57 6.36
CA LYS A 330 -24.47 -2.22 6.01
C LYS A 330 -24.25 -1.33 7.25
N THR A 331 -23.40 -0.32 7.10
CA THR A 331 -23.00 0.58 8.21
C THR A 331 -23.65 1.96 8.14
N GLY A 332 -24.27 2.29 6.99
CA GLY A 332 -24.74 3.63 6.69
C GLY A 332 -23.66 4.58 6.17
N HIS A 333 -22.46 4.06 5.92
CA HIS A 333 -21.37 4.80 5.30
C HIS A 333 -21.18 4.37 3.83
N THR A 334 -22.29 4.12 3.13
CA THR A 334 -22.21 3.82 1.68
C THR A 334 -21.81 5.06 0.92
N ARG A 335 -20.84 4.91 0.02
CA ARG A 335 -20.32 5.95 -0.87
C ARG A 335 -20.43 5.48 -2.31
N PHE A 336 -20.88 6.38 -3.18
CA PHE A 336 -21.06 6.10 -4.60
C PHE A 336 -20.20 7.02 -5.44
N SER A 337 -19.78 6.55 -6.60
CA SER A 337 -19.08 7.37 -7.59
C SER A 337 -20.00 8.46 -8.15
N TYR A 338 -21.29 8.17 -8.33
CA TYR A 338 -22.28 9.14 -8.77
C TYR A 338 -22.66 10.06 -7.59
N SER A 339 -22.20 11.31 -7.62
CA SER A 339 -22.23 12.19 -6.45
C SER A 339 -23.63 12.46 -5.89
N SER A 340 -24.67 12.55 -6.73
CA SER A 340 -26.05 12.75 -6.25
C SER A 340 -26.65 11.56 -5.53
N MET A 341 -26.00 10.38 -5.55
CA MET A 341 -26.37 9.24 -4.72
C MET A 341 -25.81 9.34 -3.30
N ASN A 342 -24.86 10.24 -3.05
CA ASN A 342 -24.34 10.52 -1.72
C ASN A 342 -25.20 11.56 -1.02
N SER A 343 -25.48 11.39 0.27
CA SER A 343 -26.37 12.26 1.05
C SER A 343 -25.93 13.73 1.11
N ASP A 344 -24.66 13.98 0.91
CA ASP A 344 -24.02 15.30 0.90
C ASP A 344 -23.71 15.81 -0.53
N ASN A 345 -24.11 15.04 -1.56
CA ASN A 345 -23.77 15.27 -2.97
C ASN A 345 -22.26 15.41 -3.24
N ALA A 346 -21.42 14.94 -2.33
CA ALA A 346 -19.96 15.00 -2.50
C ALA A 346 -19.47 13.91 -3.46
N GLN A 347 -18.45 14.24 -4.23
CA GLN A 347 -17.73 13.25 -5.00
C GLN A 347 -16.94 12.35 -4.05
N ARG A 348 -17.13 11.04 -4.15
CA ARG A 348 -16.51 10.03 -3.28
C ARG A 348 -15.58 9.08 -4.02
N VAL A 349 -15.49 9.24 -5.31
CA VAL A 349 -14.54 8.51 -6.16
C VAL A 349 -13.93 9.48 -7.15
N VAL A 350 -12.64 9.40 -7.39
CA VAL A 350 -11.95 10.12 -8.45
C VAL A 350 -11.36 9.08 -9.41
N ALA A 351 -11.74 9.18 -10.68
CA ALA A 351 -11.18 8.36 -11.75
C ALA A 351 -10.17 9.18 -12.55
N LEU A 352 -9.07 8.53 -12.92
CA LEU A 352 -7.98 9.11 -13.68
C LEU A 352 -7.72 8.26 -14.93
N ARG A 353 -7.57 8.93 -16.06
CA ARG A 353 -7.17 8.31 -17.33
C ARG A 353 -5.73 8.63 -17.68
N ASP A 354 -5.09 7.76 -18.44
CA ASP A 354 -3.81 8.07 -19.05
C ASP A 354 -4.02 8.97 -20.27
N GLY A 355 -3.40 10.15 -20.28
CA GLY A 355 -3.50 11.12 -21.37
C GLY A 355 -2.96 10.61 -22.71
N GLY A 356 -2.05 9.63 -22.69
CA GLY A 356 -1.48 9.03 -23.91
C GLY A 356 -2.41 8.02 -24.58
N THR A 357 -3.14 7.22 -23.79
CA THR A 357 -4.00 6.13 -24.29
C THR A 357 -5.49 6.43 -24.22
N ASN A 358 -5.88 7.49 -23.54
CA ASN A 358 -7.28 7.83 -23.25
C ASN A 358 -8.07 6.69 -22.57
N GLN A 359 -7.39 5.83 -21.82
CA GLN A 359 -8.02 4.76 -21.02
C GLN A 359 -8.04 5.15 -19.56
N ILE A 360 -9.04 4.68 -18.82
CA ILE A 360 -9.06 4.81 -17.37
C ILE A 360 -7.98 3.91 -16.82
N VAL A 361 -7.13 4.46 -15.97
CA VAL A 361 -6.02 3.72 -15.37
C VAL A 361 -6.17 3.55 -13.87
N ALA A 362 -6.89 4.43 -13.19
CA ALA A 362 -7.06 4.36 -11.75
C ALA A 362 -8.39 4.93 -11.28
N ILE A 363 -8.86 4.37 -10.18
CA ILE A 363 -9.92 4.93 -9.34
C ILE A 363 -9.45 4.94 -7.89
N GLY A 364 -9.71 6.05 -7.20
CA GLY A 364 -9.46 6.20 -5.77
C GLY A 364 -10.75 6.54 -5.05
N PHE A 365 -10.96 5.92 -3.90
CA PHE A 365 -12.15 6.06 -3.07
C PHE A 365 -11.86 6.90 -1.84
N GLU A 366 -12.87 7.65 -1.43
CA GLU A 366 -12.96 8.42 -0.18
C GLU A 366 -14.04 7.82 0.72
N ASP A 367 -13.66 7.30 1.85
CA ASP A 367 -14.59 6.68 2.80
C ASP A 367 -15.19 7.68 3.79
N ASN A 368 -14.52 8.79 4.05
CA ASN A 368 -14.91 9.79 5.04
C ASN A 368 -14.88 11.23 4.47
N THR A 369 -14.07 12.15 4.99
CA THR A 369 -14.12 13.60 4.68
C THR A 369 -12.76 14.29 4.61
N ASP A 370 -11.66 13.56 4.60
CA ASP A 370 -10.32 14.12 4.42
C ASP A 370 -9.95 14.36 2.95
N TYR A 371 -10.69 13.72 2.03
CA TYR A 371 -10.63 13.93 0.59
C TYR A 371 -9.24 13.67 0.00
N ASP A 372 -8.57 12.64 0.50
CA ASP A 372 -7.29 12.18 -0.03
C ASP A 372 -7.45 11.11 -1.12
N TYR A 373 -8.63 10.48 -1.20
CA TYR A 373 -9.02 9.45 -2.17
C TYR A 373 -8.09 8.24 -2.20
N CYS A 374 -7.33 8.04 -1.15
CA CYS A 374 -6.42 6.91 -1.02
C CYS A 374 -6.96 5.78 -0.13
N ASP A 375 -8.22 5.85 0.31
CA ASP A 375 -8.83 4.84 1.17
C ASP A 375 -8.97 3.47 0.53
N ALA A 376 -9.14 3.43 -0.79
CA ALA A 376 -8.94 2.24 -1.60
C ALA A 376 -8.60 2.68 -3.03
N THR A 377 -7.51 2.19 -3.56
CA THR A 377 -7.02 2.57 -4.89
C THR A 377 -6.90 1.34 -5.77
N PHE A 378 -7.43 1.43 -6.98
CA PHE A 378 -7.46 0.36 -7.96
C PHE A 378 -6.98 0.83 -9.33
N TYR A 379 -6.43 -0.11 -10.08
CA TYR A 379 -6.22 0.02 -11.52
C TYR A 379 -7.36 -0.69 -12.25
N VAL A 380 -7.94 -0.03 -13.26
CA VAL A 380 -9.03 -0.59 -14.05
C VAL A 380 -8.49 -1.09 -15.39
N LYS A 381 -8.67 -2.37 -15.66
CA LYS A 381 -8.30 -3.00 -16.93
C LYS A 381 -9.52 -3.13 -17.81
N ILE A 382 -9.42 -2.61 -19.02
CA ILE A 382 -10.41 -2.74 -20.09
C ILE A 382 -9.80 -3.63 -21.17
N ALA A 383 -10.42 -4.77 -21.46
CA ALA A 383 -9.85 -5.76 -22.35
C ALA A 383 -9.83 -5.30 -23.82
N GLU A 384 -10.91 -4.65 -24.26
CA GLU A 384 -11.05 -4.21 -25.65
C GLU A 384 -10.63 -2.76 -25.83
N ALA A 385 -9.73 -2.51 -26.78
CA ALA A 385 -9.31 -1.14 -27.10
C ALA A 385 -10.50 -0.29 -27.58
N ASN A 386 -10.52 0.98 -27.14
CA ASN A 386 -11.56 1.96 -27.48
C ASN A 386 -13.00 1.48 -27.11
N ALA A 387 -13.13 0.71 -26.04
CA ALA A 387 -14.42 0.23 -25.55
C ALA A 387 -15.08 1.15 -24.53
N ILE A 388 -14.44 2.25 -24.18
CA ILE A 388 -14.94 3.24 -23.20
C ILE A 388 -14.87 4.64 -23.80
N ASP A 389 -15.70 5.54 -23.26
CA ASP A 389 -15.65 6.98 -23.52
C ASP A 389 -15.03 7.68 -22.31
N PRO A 390 -13.78 8.16 -22.43
CA PRO A 390 -13.06 8.79 -21.33
C PRO A 390 -13.14 10.33 -21.34
N GLU A 391 -13.93 10.96 -22.22
CA GLU A 391 -13.88 12.41 -22.47
C GLU A 391 -14.10 13.24 -21.20
N ASP A 392 -14.97 12.78 -20.31
CA ASP A 392 -15.30 13.47 -19.06
C ASP A 392 -14.40 13.10 -17.88
N GLN A 393 -13.34 12.31 -18.09
CA GLN A 393 -12.46 11.84 -17.04
C GLN A 393 -11.29 12.80 -16.80
N ASN A 394 -10.83 12.87 -15.54
CA ASN A 394 -9.60 13.58 -15.21
C ASN A 394 -8.38 12.90 -15.84
N CYS A 395 -7.36 13.68 -16.18
CA CYS A 395 -6.16 13.18 -16.81
C CYS A 395 -5.01 13.06 -15.80
N LEU A 396 -4.40 11.88 -15.71
CA LEU A 396 -3.27 11.60 -14.83
C LEU A 396 -1.99 12.30 -15.29
N ARG A 397 -1.84 12.59 -16.59
CA ARG A 397 -0.66 13.24 -17.22
C ARG A 397 -1.09 14.35 -18.18
#